data_ae93914badb66c3402e2a87904171eb9
#
_entry.id   ae93914badb66c3402e2a87904171eb9
#
_cell.length_a   1.000
_cell.length_b   1.000
_cell.length_c   1.000
_cell.angle_alpha   90.00
_cell.angle_beta   90.00
_cell.angle_gamma   90.00
#
_symmetry.space_group_name_H-M   'P 1'
#
loop_
_entity.id
_entity.type
_entity.pdbx_description
1 polymer ?
#
loop_
_entity_poly.entity_id
_entity_poly.type
_entity_poly.pdbx_seq_one_letter_code
_entity_poly.pdbx_strand_id
1 'polypeptide(L)'
;MKNRLQEPPAGTGRTGPDTWLSLHCFLQSAPEDVDAFLTGDVAPLLDGLVAEGEATGWFFIRYDEGGHHLRLRIRGVSRARGASLATALARGAERLPVAGPVAGHDGDGRGLHAEVRVEPYVPETGRYGGPTALPVAEEVFVLSSRVAVRAVVDAPRGSARLSLGIDLAHATALACGMDRLSAAQWLRRHAASWRWAEDVPLLGPQHVHARVNSVYALQREALASRARAVREALEDGTAPGTLTDWYDGVRDADRALRAASQQVGRPHIWASQLHMLFNRLGLAPDEERAVCRLAARTLLDRGDTASYFPDDHTSPDRQYLERSKFHLGREQDSAPLDVPARPAGEHGLPGGSELPLPAGPFPDTDLRTVMNSRVSRRGALTGPLDAASLGTLLWGSHASGHESVHRFAGGGERLMRHRPYPSAGALYTAGLRLIALDVQGLAPGTYQCVPDRRSLRYVGPAPAPEDIRSLSSYLSRSDDDPDGIVPDSLPVVLGLYVDLGRLRERYGLRALRLGLLEAGHLAQSLLLTATALRLGTTTLGGFRDDLAHEIFGLDDLDQPLQYVLPVGRHPELPVTDMRVAEDPRPGG
;
A
#
# COMPACT_ATOMS: atom_id res chain seq x y z
N MET A 1 25.43 -5.72 12.79
CA MET A 1 26.78 -6.00 12.25
C MET A 1 27.03 -5.01 11.12
N LYS A 2 27.89 -4.01 11.36
CA LYS A 2 28.22 -3.00 10.37
C LYS A 2 29.01 -3.66 9.22
N ASN A 3 28.41 -3.79 8.04
CA ASN A 3 29.13 -4.14 6.84
C ASN A 3 30.01 -2.95 6.44
N ARG A 4 31.30 -3.07 6.67
CA ARG A 4 32.31 -2.21 6.05
C ARG A 4 32.28 -2.49 4.55
N LEU A 5 31.65 -1.61 3.80
CA LEU A 5 31.86 -1.53 2.36
C LEU A 5 33.33 -1.15 2.14
N GLN A 6 34.08 -2.02 1.48
CA GLN A 6 35.45 -1.75 1.04
C GLN A 6 35.45 -0.53 0.12
N GLU A 7 36.29 0.45 0.42
CA GLU A 7 36.59 1.56 -0.48
C GLU A 7 37.05 1.00 -1.83
N PRO A 8 36.46 1.43 -2.94
CA PRO A 8 36.99 1.08 -4.25
C PRO A 8 38.35 1.77 -4.44
N PRO A 9 39.32 1.12 -5.14
CA PRO A 9 40.60 1.69 -5.39
C PRO A 9 40.47 3.00 -6.18
N ALA A 10 41.29 4.00 -5.86
CA ALA A 10 41.38 5.27 -6.54
C ALA A 10 41.55 5.05 -8.05
N GLY A 11 40.45 5.14 -8.79
CA GLY A 11 40.39 4.92 -10.22
C GLY A 11 40.99 6.13 -10.96
N THR A 12 42.00 5.83 -11.72
CA THR A 12 42.62 6.66 -12.76
C THR A 12 41.57 7.39 -13.57
N GLY A 13 41.71 8.75 -13.70
CA GLY A 13 40.82 9.62 -14.43
C GLY A 13 40.61 9.19 -15.88
N ARG A 14 39.52 8.53 -16.18
CA ARG A 14 39.00 8.32 -17.53
C ARG A 14 38.13 9.54 -17.87
N THR A 15 38.61 10.39 -18.74
CA THR A 15 37.79 11.36 -19.47
C THR A 15 37.32 10.67 -20.75
N GLY A 16 36.05 10.23 -20.76
CA GLY A 16 35.40 9.62 -21.91
C GLY A 16 33.99 10.21 -22.08
N PRO A 17 33.39 10.15 -23.27
CA PRO A 17 32.05 10.68 -23.54
C PRO A 17 30.93 10.06 -22.67
N ASP A 18 31.21 8.95 -22.00
CA ASP A 18 30.25 8.23 -21.15
C ASP A 18 30.43 8.46 -19.64
N THR A 19 31.27 9.41 -19.23
CA THR A 19 31.49 9.72 -17.83
C THR A 19 30.52 10.78 -17.32
N TRP A 20 29.94 10.51 -16.14
CA TRP A 20 29.05 11.44 -15.44
C TRP A 20 29.83 12.33 -14.48
N LEU A 21 29.76 13.67 -14.69
CA LEU A 21 30.08 14.63 -13.64
C LEU A 21 28.95 14.69 -12.64
N SER A 22 29.25 14.60 -11.36
CA SER A 22 28.29 14.61 -10.28
C SER A 22 28.51 15.83 -9.39
N LEU A 23 27.48 16.67 -9.28
CA LEU A 23 27.45 17.86 -8.44
C LEU A 23 26.32 17.76 -7.43
N HIS A 24 26.61 18.02 -6.15
CA HIS A 24 25.63 18.11 -5.07
C HIS A 24 25.45 19.58 -4.70
N CYS A 25 24.31 20.18 -5.02
CA CYS A 25 23.99 21.57 -4.76
C CYS A 25 23.08 21.65 -3.51
N PHE A 26 23.61 22.09 -2.38
CA PHE A 26 22.88 22.16 -1.11
C PHE A 26 22.00 23.40 -1.05
N LEU A 27 20.73 23.20 -0.67
CA LEU A 27 19.69 24.23 -0.70
C LEU A 27 18.88 24.19 0.59
N GLN A 28 18.95 25.24 1.40
CA GLN A 28 18.09 25.43 2.58
C GLN A 28 16.95 26.39 2.23
N SER A 29 16.16 26.05 1.23
CA SER A 29 15.10 26.91 0.69
C SER A 29 13.78 26.17 0.68
N ALA A 30 12.68 26.91 0.63
CA ALA A 30 11.36 26.33 0.48
C ALA A 30 11.27 25.51 -0.82
N PRO A 31 10.44 24.44 -0.84
CA PRO A 31 10.32 23.61 -2.04
C PRO A 31 9.94 24.37 -3.32
N GLU A 32 9.19 25.47 -3.19
CA GLU A 32 8.79 26.35 -4.30
C GLU A 32 10.00 27.13 -4.85
N ASP A 33 10.90 27.59 -3.98
CA ASP A 33 12.12 28.29 -4.37
C ASP A 33 13.09 27.32 -5.04
N VAL A 34 13.19 26.08 -4.58
CA VAL A 34 13.95 25.00 -5.23
C VAL A 34 13.40 24.70 -6.62
N ASP A 35 12.06 24.67 -6.78
CA ASP A 35 11.41 24.50 -8.08
C ASP A 35 11.75 25.67 -9.03
N ALA A 36 11.69 26.91 -8.54
CA ALA A 36 12.05 28.10 -9.30
C ALA A 36 13.54 28.09 -9.73
N PHE A 37 14.44 27.73 -8.82
CA PHE A 37 15.86 27.57 -9.12
C PHE A 37 16.12 26.47 -10.18
N LEU A 38 15.46 25.33 -10.03
CA LEU A 38 15.58 24.23 -11.00
C LEU A 38 15.15 24.66 -12.39
N THR A 39 14.05 25.40 -12.52
CA THR A 39 13.48 25.79 -13.82
C THR A 39 14.11 27.06 -14.39
N GLY A 40 14.53 28.01 -13.56
CA GLY A 40 15.08 29.31 -13.97
C GLY A 40 16.59 29.36 -14.10
N ASP A 41 17.31 28.58 -13.32
CA ASP A 41 18.78 28.59 -13.31
C ASP A 41 19.39 27.27 -13.81
N VAL A 42 19.00 26.13 -13.20
CA VAL A 42 19.66 24.84 -13.46
C VAL A 42 19.35 24.30 -14.85
N ALA A 43 18.09 24.22 -15.23
CA ALA A 43 17.68 23.63 -16.50
C ALA A 43 18.19 24.48 -17.69
N PRO A 44 18.03 25.83 -17.73
CA PRO A 44 18.58 26.64 -18.82
C PRO A 44 20.08 26.51 -18.95
N LEU A 45 20.83 26.49 -17.84
CA LEU A 45 22.28 26.33 -17.84
C LEU A 45 22.71 24.98 -18.44
N LEU A 46 22.09 23.88 -18.01
CA LEU A 46 22.48 22.54 -18.43
C LEU A 46 21.95 22.18 -19.83
N ASP A 47 20.76 22.65 -20.21
CA ASP A 47 20.26 22.53 -21.59
C ASP A 47 21.10 23.33 -22.59
N GLY A 48 21.62 24.50 -22.18
CA GLY A 48 22.57 25.26 -22.95
C GLY A 48 23.82 24.43 -23.28
N LEU A 49 24.42 23.74 -22.32
CA LEU A 49 25.57 22.86 -22.56
C LEU A 49 25.26 21.72 -23.53
N VAL A 50 24.05 21.17 -23.47
CA VAL A 50 23.62 20.13 -24.41
C VAL A 50 23.46 20.72 -25.81
N ALA A 51 22.87 21.90 -25.95
CA ALA A 51 22.69 22.58 -27.23
C ALA A 51 24.02 22.99 -27.87
N GLU A 52 25.00 23.35 -27.06
CA GLU A 52 26.35 23.72 -27.49
C GLU A 52 27.24 22.49 -27.77
N GLY A 53 26.77 21.28 -27.49
CA GLY A 53 27.50 20.02 -27.64
C GLY A 53 28.59 19.80 -26.59
N GLU A 54 28.61 20.58 -25.51
CA GLU A 54 29.54 20.42 -24.38
C GLU A 54 29.11 19.28 -23.44
N ALA A 55 27.82 18.89 -23.44
CA ALA A 55 27.27 17.77 -22.72
C ALA A 55 26.39 16.91 -23.63
N THR A 56 26.22 15.62 -23.30
CA THR A 56 25.33 14.69 -24.04
C THR A 56 24.00 14.46 -23.36
N GLY A 57 23.85 14.91 -22.11
CA GLY A 57 22.62 14.82 -21.35
C GLY A 57 22.85 15.12 -19.87
N TRP A 58 21.77 15.35 -19.17
CA TRP A 58 21.83 15.58 -17.73
C TRP A 58 20.56 15.09 -17.04
N PHE A 59 20.69 14.77 -15.73
CA PHE A 59 19.55 14.46 -14.87
C PHE A 59 19.78 14.95 -13.45
N PHE A 60 18.70 15.05 -12.69
CA PHE A 60 18.76 15.45 -11.28
C PHE A 60 17.96 14.51 -10.37
N ILE A 61 18.28 14.57 -9.08
CA ILE A 61 17.56 13.88 -8.01
C ILE A 61 17.45 14.87 -6.85
N ARG A 62 16.29 14.92 -6.19
CA ARG A 62 16.11 15.64 -4.91
C ARG A 62 16.50 14.70 -3.79
N TYR A 63 17.32 15.17 -2.87
CA TYR A 63 17.87 14.33 -1.82
C TYR A 63 17.96 15.09 -0.51
N ASP A 64 17.74 14.38 0.63
CA ASP A 64 17.64 15.00 1.95
C ASP A 64 18.74 14.53 2.91
N GLU A 65 19.37 13.37 2.70
CA GLU A 65 20.41 12.86 3.55
C GLU A 65 21.65 13.77 3.55
N GLY A 66 22.08 14.19 4.73
CA GLY A 66 23.16 15.15 4.89
C GLY A 66 22.76 16.61 4.64
N GLY A 67 21.46 16.90 4.51
CA GLY A 67 20.87 18.20 4.21
C GLY A 67 20.21 18.23 2.83
N HIS A 68 19.19 19.06 2.67
CA HIS A 68 18.45 19.17 1.40
C HIS A 68 19.38 19.61 0.27
N HIS A 69 19.43 18.84 -0.83
CA HIS A 69 20.24 19.17 -1.99
C HIS A 69 19.71 18.56 -3.29
N LEU A 70 20.08 19.20 -4.40
CA LEU A 70 19.92 18.65 -5.75
C LEU A 70 21.20 17.90 -6.13
N ARG A 71 21.08 16.64 -6.45
CA ARG A 71 22.15 15.85 -7.08
C ARG A 71 22.03 15.99 -8.58
N LEU A 72 22.94 16.73 -9.18
CA LEU A 72 23.00 16.94 -10.63
C LEU A 72 24.02 15.98 -11.24
N ARG A 73 23.66 15.36 -12.35
CA ARG A 73 24.52 14.45 -13.12
C ARG A 73 24.56 14.94 -14.56
N ILE A 74 25.77 15.19 -15.08
CA ILE A 74 25.97 15.79 -16.41
C ILE A 74 26.94 14.88 -17.16
N ARG A 75 26.53 14.37 -18.32
CA ARG A 75 27.31 13.41 -19.11
C ARG A 75 28.19 14.10 -20.12
N GLY A 76 29.44 13.65 -20.22
CA GLY A 76 30.40 14.11 -21.25
C GLY A 76 31.18 15.39 -20.90
N VAL A 77 30.89 16.01 -19.75
CA VAL A 77 31.53 17.26 -19.34
C VAL A 77 32.90 17.01 -18.71
N SER A 78 33.88 17.84 -19.08
CA SER A 78 35.23 17.79 -18.51
C SER A 78 35.26 18.23 -17.04
N ARG A 79 36.23 17.72 -16.26
CA ARG A 79 36.40 18.09 -14.86
C ARG A 79 36.69 19.58 -14.65
N ALA A 80 37.40 20.19 -15.60
CA ALA A 80 37.70 21.64 -15.58
C ALA A 80 36.42 22.47 -15.75
N ARG A 81 35.51 22.06 -16.64
CA ARG A 81 34.21 22.70 -16.84
C ARG A 81 33.32 22.51 -15.59
N GLY A 82 33.47 21.40 -14.90
CA GLY A 82 32.74 21.11 -13.64
C GLY A 82 32.96 22.18 -12.57
N ALA A 83 34.14 22.70 -12.40
CA ALA A 83 34.42 23.76 -11.43
C ALA A 83 33.69 25.07 -11.77
N SER A 84 33.65 25.46 -13.06
CA SER A 84 32.91 26.65 -13.49
C SER A 84 31.41 26.50 -13.34
N LEU A 85 30.88 25.30 -13.59
CA LEU A 85 29.45 24.97 -13.36
C LEU A 85 29.09 25.02 -11.88
N ALA A 86 29.92 24.42 -11.00
CA ALA A 86 29.73 24.50 -9.57
C ALA A 86 29.65 25.95 -9.07
N THR A 87 30.56 26.83 -9.59
CA THR A 87 30.53 28.25 -9.25
C THR A 87 29.26 28.96 -9.77
N ALA A 88 28.82 28.66 -10.98
CA ALA A 88 27.59 29.23 -11.53
C ALA A 88 26.35 28.82 -10.75
N LEU A 89 26.23 27.52 -10.38
CA LEU A 89 25.16 26.99 -9.59
C LEU A 89 25.14 27.56 -8.16
N ALA A 90 26.30 27.69 -7.52
CA ALA A 90 26.43 28.31 -6.20
C ALA A 90 25.90 29.75 -6.19
N ARG A 91 26.30 30.55 -7.17
CA ARG A 91 25.81 31.95 -7.34
C ARG A 91 24.30 32.02 -7.59
N GLY A 92 23.75 31.03 -8.31
CA GLY A 92 22.29 30.89 -8.46
C GLY A 92 21.60 30.61 -7.15
N ALA A 93 22.12 29.64 -6.41
CA ALA A 93 21.59 29.21 -5.12
C ALA A 93 21.69 30.30 -4.02
N GLU A 94 22.73 31.13 -4.02
CA GLU A 94 22.90 32.28 -3.09
C GLU A 94 21.77 33.31 -3.19
N ARG A 95 21.05 33.35 -4.32
CA ARG A 95 19.91 34.27 -4.52
C ARG A 95 18.60 33.75 -3.90
N LEU A 96 18.56 32.49 -3.50
CA LEU A 96 17.36 31.89 -2.94
C LEU A 96 17.19 32.32 -1.46
N PRO A 97 15.95 32.54 -1.03
CA PRO A 97 15.67 32.76 0.38
C PRO A 97 16.00 31.51 1.21
N VAL A 98 16.68 31.71 2.34
CA VAL A 98 16.98 30.63 3.29
C VAL A 98 15.73 30.38 4.11
N ALA A 99 15.17 29.19 4.03
CA ALA A 99 14.08 28.75 4.90
C ALA A 99 14.61 28.58 6.35
N GLY A 100 13.79 28.96 7.34
CA GLY A 100 14.13 28.77 8.75
C GLY A 100 14.35 27.28 9.09
N PRO A 101 14.89 26.95 10.27
CA PRO A 101 15.21 25.58 10.64
C PRO A 101 13.97 24.69 10.58
N VAL A 102 14.03 23.64 9.79
CA VAL A 102 13.03 22.56 9.77
C VAL A 102 13.17 21.79 11.08
N ALA A 103 12.13 21.78 11.91
CA ALA A 103 12.11 21.02 13.15
C ALA A 103 12.29 19.52 12.84
N GLY A 104 13.34 18.90 13.38
CA GLY A 104 13.53 17.45 13.29
C GLY A 104 14.89 16.94 12.81
N HIS A 105 15.86 17.79 12.53
CA HIS A 105 17.22 17.36 12.21
C HIS A 105 18.20 17.82 13.30
N ASP A 106 18.68 16.88 14.09
CA ASP A 106 19.81 17.06 15.04
C ASP A 106 21.15 17.11 14.26
N GLY A 107 21.33 18.14 13.48
CA GLY A 107 22.59 18.38 12.76
C GLY A 107 22.68 19.83 12.33
N ASP A 108 23.80 20.48 12.63
CA ASP A 108 24.11 21.88 12.38
C ASP A 108 24.23 22.18 10.87
N GLY A 109 23.13 21.93 10.10
CA GLY A 109 23.04 22.12 8.64
C GLY A 109 23.06 23.60 8.20
N ARG A 110 23.19 24.55 9.09
CA ARG A 110 23.16 25.99 8.78
C ARG A 110 24.30 26.48 7.89
N GLY A 111 25.34 25.65 7.67
CA GLY A 111 26.52 26.03 6.89
C GLY A 111 26.51 25.59 5.41
N LEU A 112 25.49 24.84 4.95
CA LEU A 112 25.56 24.19 3.62
C LEU A 112 24.78 24.92 2.51
N HIS A 113 23.98 25.95 2.81
CA HIS A 113 23.20 26.65 1.77
C HIS A 113 24.12 27.25 0.69
N ALA A 114 23.78 27.03 -0.58
CA ALA A 114 24.54 27.40 -1.76
C ALA A 114 25.91 26.72 -1.91
N GLU A 115 26.27 25.76 -1.06
CA GLU A 115 27.47 24.95 -1.28
C GLU A 115 27.26 23.97 -2.42
N VAL A 116 28.23 23.87 -3.32
CA VAL A 116 28.23 22.90 -4.42
C VAL A 116 29.45 22.01 -4.32
N ARG A 117 29.24 20.72 -4.11
CA ARG A 117 30.30 19.71 -4.02
C ARG A 117 30.40 18.86 -5.25
N VAL A 118 31.60 18.50 -5.63
CA VAL A 118 31.88 17.50 -6.67
C VAL A 118 32.03 16.16 -5.96
N GLU A 119 31.09 15.25 -6.22
CA GLU A 119 31.04 13.93 -5.58
C GLU A 119 31.13 12.81 -6.63
N PRO A 120 31.65 11.63 -6.30
CA PRO A 120 31.63 10.50 -7.21
C PRO A 120 30.21 10.09 -7.60
N TYR A 121 29.99 9.76 -8.88
CA TYR A 121 28.77 9.09 -9.30
C TYR A 121 28.91 7.57 -9.08
N VAL A 122 28.10 7.03 -8.19
CA VAL A 122 28.00 5.59 -7.93
C VAL A 122 26.60 5.14 -8.33
N PRO A 123 26.43 4.43 -9.47
CA PRO A 123 25.13 3.99 -9.93
C PRO A 123 24.60 2.79 -9.12
N GLU A 124 23.32 2.77 -8.83
CA GLU A 124 22.61 1.63 -8.23
C GLU A 124 22.33 0.53 -9.26
N THR A 125 23.40 -0.04 -9.83
CA THR A 125 23.35 -0.95 -10.98
C THR A 125 22.39 -2.13 -10.78
N GLY A 126 22.39 -2.74 -9.61
CA GLY A 126 21.51 -3.87 -9.31
C GLY A 126 20.03 -3.51 -9.33
N ARG A 127 19.66 -2.32 -8.83
CA ARG A 127 18.29 -1.81 -8.80
C ARG A 127 17.69 -1.61 -10.19
N TYR A 128 18.53 -1.26 -11.17
CA TYR A 128 18.11 -0.97 -12.53
C TYR A 128 18.40 -2.09 -13.52
N GLY A 129 18.50 -3.34 -13.06
CA GLY A 129 18.54 -4.53 -13.90
C GLY A 129 19.95 -5.02 -14.27
N GLY A 130 20.98 -4.51 -13.60
CA GLY A 130 22.36 -4.92 -13.84
C GLY A 130 23.09 -4.06 -14.88
N PRO A 131 24.36 -4.39 -15.17
CA PRO A 131 25.22 -3.54 -16.00
C PRO A 131 24.74 -3.39 -17.45
N THR A 132 24.01 -4.35 -17.98
CA THR A 132 23.47 -4.32 -19.36
C THR A 132 22.21 -3.45 -19.47
N ALA A 133 21.44 -3.31 -18.41
CA ALA A 133 20.22 -2.52 -18.37
C ALA A 133 20.45 -1.08 -17.88
N LEU A 134 21.54 -0.83 -17.13
CA LEU A 134 21.87 0.48 -16.58
C LEU A 134 21.91 1.62 -17.61
N PRO A 135 22.53 1.47 -18.80
CA PRO A 135 22.53 2.53 -19.80
C PRO A 135 21.11 2.96 -20.23
N VAL A 136 20.19 2.00 -20.36
CA VAL A 136 18.78 2.30 -20.67
C VAL A 136 18.13 3.06 -19.52
N ALA A 137 18.43 2.68 -18.28
CA ALA A 137 17.90 3.36 -17.10
C ALA A 137 18.40 4.80 -16.99
N GLU A 138 19.66 5.07 -17.32
CA GLU A 138 20.25 6.42 -17.33
C GLU A 138 19.62 7.31 -18.40
N GLU A 139 19.27 6.79 -19.59
CA GLU A 139 18.49 7.54 -20.57
C GLU A 139 17.09 7.89 -20.05
N VAL A 140 16.45 6.97 -19.32
CA VAL A 140 15.17 7.27 -18.66
C VAL A 140 15.34 8.33 -17.56
N PHE A 141 16.48 8.39 -16.85
CA PHE A 141 16.75 9.47 -15.89
C PHE A 141 16.84 10.84 -16.60
N VAL A 142 17.48 10.91 -17.76
CA VAL A 142 17.53 12.13 -18.56
C VAL A 142 16.15 12.53 -19.04
N LEU A 143 15.37 11.58 -19.58
CA LEU A 143 14.00 11.80 -20.02
C LEU A 143 13.13 12.31 -18.86
N SER A 144 13.11 11.60 -17.73
CA SER A 144 12.27 11.94 -16.57
C SER A 144 12.64 13.29 -15.96
N SER A 145 13.92 13.71 -16.07
CA SER A 145 14.35 15.05 -15.64
C SER A 145 13.75 16.15 -16.53
N ARG A 146 13.77 15.97 -17.86
CA ARG A 146 13.13 16.91 -18.80
C ARG A 146 11.63 16.99 -18.60
N VAL A 147 10.97 15.82 -18.45
CA VAL A 147 9.54 15.73 -18.15
C VAL A 147 9.21 16.45 -16.84
N ALA A 148 9.99 16.22 -15.77
CA ALA A 148 9.78 16.85 -14.48
C ALA A 148 9.98 18.37 -14.52
N VAL A 149 10.99 18.89 -15.23
CA VAL A 149 11.21 20.34 -15.38
C VAL A 149 9.99 21.00 -16.03
N ARG A 150 9.49 20.45 -17.14
CA ARG A 150 8.26 20.97 -17.79
C ARG A 150 7.06 20.87 -16.87
N ALA A 151 6.87 19.71 -16.23
CA ALA A 151 5.76 19.48 -15.32
C ALA A 151 5.75 20.42 -14.11
N VAL A 152 6.93 20.83 -13.62
CA VAL A 152 7.06 21.80 -12.52
C VAL A 152 6.57 23.18 -12.95
N VAL A 153 6.79 23.57 -14.22
CA VAL A 153 6.27 24.82 -14.79
C VAL A 153 4.75 24.76 -15.01
N ASP A 154 4.27 23.66 -15.63
CA ASP A 154 2.89 23.53 -16.07
C ASP A 154 1.91 23.20 -14.92
N ALA A 155 2.39 22.53 -13.87
CA ALA A 155 1.61 22.07 -12.74
C ALA A 155 2.21 22.56 -11.41
N PRO A 156 1.69 23.64 -10.83
CA PRO A 156 2.12 24.11 -9.51
C PRO A 156 1.89 23.05 -8.43
N ARG A 157 2.63 23.17 -7.32
CA ARG A 157 2.51 22.25 -6.18
C ARG A 157 1.06 22.16 -5.68
N GLY A 158 0.72 21.05 -5.07
CA GLY A 158 -0.63 20.75 -4.60
C GLY A 158 -1.42 19.89 -5.59
N SER A 159 -2.71 20.11 -5.71
CA SER A 159 -3.64 19.24 -6.45
C SER A 159 -3.31 19.08 -7.94
N ALA A 160 -2.80 20.13 -8.59
CA ALA A 160 -2.42 20.07 -10.00
C ALA A 160 -1.27 19.07 -10.24
N ARG A 161 -0.22 19.14 -9.39
CA ARG A 161 0.94 18.25 -9.49
C ARG A 161 0.60 16.81 -9.11
N LEU A 162 -0.24 16.61 -8.08
CA LEU A 162 -0.74 15.29 -7.71
C LEU A 162 -1.57 14.66 -8.84
N SER A 163 -2.44 15.45 -9.49
CA SER A 163 -3.22 14.98 -10.64
C SER A 163 -2.34 14.60 -11.83
N LEU A 164 -1.32 15.39 -12.11
CA LEU A 164 -0.34 15.05 -13.15
C LEU A 164 0.46 13.78 -12.77
N GLY A 165 0.78 13.59 -11.49
CA GLY A 165 1.39 12.35 -10.99
C GLY A 165 0.54 11.12 -11.27
N ILE A 166 -0.79 11.21 -11.10
CA ILE A 166 -1.73 10.14 -11.46
C ILE A 166 -1.69 9.85 -12.96
N ASP A 167 -1.71 10.89 -13.80
CA ASP A 167 -1.65 10.73 -15.26
C ASP A 167 -0.35 10.07 -15.72
N LEU A 168 0.79 10.47 -15.15
CA LEU A 168 2.09 9.88 -15.44
C LEU A 168 2.20 8.43 -14.97
N ALA A 169 1.56 8.06 -13.84
CA ALA A 169 1.47 6.68 -13.41
C ALA A 169 0.68 5.81 -14.39
N HIS A 170 -0.46 6.32 -14.88
CA HIS A 170 -1.25 5.66 -15.94
C HIS A 170 -0.45 5.54 -17.24
N ALA A 171 0.22 6.62 -17.67
CA ALA A 171 1.05 6.62 -18.87
C ALA A 171 2.18 5.60 -18.79
N THR A 172 2.84 5.47 -17.61
CA THR A 172 3.89 4.48 -17.38
C THR A 172 3.36 3.05 -17.53
N ALA A 173 2.25 2.73 -16.87
CA ALA A 173 1.65 1.40 -16.93
C ALA A 173 1.21 1.04 -18.35
N LEU A 174 0.58 1.99 -19.06
CA LEU A 174 0.14 1.82 -20.46
C LEU A 174 1.34 1.61 -21.40
N ALA A 175 2.40 2.42 -21.28
CA ALA A 175 3.61 2.31 -22.09
C ALA A 175 4.33 0.96 -21.89
N CYS A 176 4.29 0.42 -20.68
CA CYS A 176 4.81 -0.92 -20.37
C CYS A 176 3.94 -2.07 -20.91
N GLY A 177 2.78 -1.77 -21.52
CA GLY A 177 1.85 -2.74 -22.05
C GLY A 177 1.09 -3.52 -20.98
N MET A 178 0.89 -2.94 -19.81
CA MET A 178 0.11 -3.55 -18.75
C MET A 178 -1.38 -3.41 -19.07
N ASP A 179 -2.13 -4.51 -18.92
CA ASP A 179 -3.58 -4.42 -18.88
C ASP A 179 -4.04 -3.68 -17.61
N ARG A 180 -5.31 -3.33 -17.56
CA ARG A 180 -5.89 -2.51 -16.50
C ARG A 180 -5.71 -3.11 -15.11
N LEU A 181 -5.93 -4.42 -14.95
CA LEU A 181 -5.80 -5.10 -13.65
C LEU A 181 -4.34 -5.24 -13.23
N SER A 182 -3.47 -5.65 -14.15
CA SER A 182 -2.03 -5.74 -13.91
C SER A 182 -1.43 -4.38 -13.52
N ALA A 183 -1.88 -3.31 -14.17
CA ALA A 183 -1.48 -1.94 -13.84
C ALA A 183 -1.93 -1.53 -12.43
N ALA A 184 -3.19 -1.82 -12.06
CA ALA A 184 -3.71 -1.54 -10.72
C ALA A 184 -2.92 -2.29 -9.64
N GLN A 185 -2.66 -3.58 -9.84
CA GLN A 185 -1.87 -4.40 -8.92
C GLN A 185 -0.43 -3.89 -8.80
N TRP A 186 0.20 -3.54 -9.92
CA TRP A 186 1.57 -3.02 -9.94
C TRP A 186 1.68 -1.70 -9.16
N LEU A 187 0.76 -0.76 -9.37
CA LEU A 187 0.72 0.52 -8.66
C LEU A 187 0.46 0.34 -7.15
N ARG A 188 -0.43 -0.57 -6.77
CA ARG A 188 -0.68 -0.90 -5.36
C ARG A 188 0.55 -1.50 -4.68
N ARG A 189 1.24 -2.43 -5.35
CA ARG A 189 2.51 -3.01 -4.86
C ARG A 189 3.58 -1.94 -4.72
N HIS A 190 3.68 -1.02 -5.67
CA HIS A 190 4.60 0.10 -5.59
C HIS A 190 4.32 0.98 -4.37
N ALA A 191 3.06 1.38 -4.15
CA ALA A 191 2.65 2.13 -2.97
C ALA A 191 2.95 1.38 -1.65
N ALA A 192 2.80 0.06 -1.64
CA ALA A 192 3.06 -0.77 -0.47
C ALA A 192 4.56 -1.01 -0.22
N SER A 193 5.42 -0.93 -1.25
CA SER A 193 6.86 -1.18 -1.12
C SER A 193 7.58 -0.16 -0.23
N TRP A 194 7.03 1.02 -0.03
CA TRP A 194 7.56 2.04 0.87
C TRP A 194 7.68 1.61 2.34
N ARG A 195 7.00 0.55 2.75
CA ARG A 195 7.12 -0.01 4.11
C ARG A 195 8.55 -0.44 4.50
N TRP A 196 9.41 -0.67 3.51
CA TRP A 196 10.80 -1.09 3.68
C TRP A 196 11.79 0.08 3.78
N ALA A 197 11.32 1.31 3.70
CA ALA A 197 12.14 2.50 3.87
C ALA A 197 12.26 2.81 5.37
N GLU A 198 13.36 2.36 5.99
CA GLU A 198 13.59 2.51 7.44
C GLU A 198 13.97 3.95 7.83
N ASP A 199 14.57 4.70 6.90
CA ASP A 199 15.13 6.02 7.16
C ASP A 199 14.19 7.18 6.82
N VAL A 200 12.96 6.90 6.37
CA VAL A 200 11.98 7.92 5.96
C VAL A 200 10.80 7.93 6.91
N PRO A 201 10.47 9.06 7.56
CA PRO A 201 9.28 9.16 8.38
C PRO A 201 8.04 9.08 7.49
N LEU A 202 7.31 7.95 7.55
CA LEU A 202 6.12 7.69 6.75
C LEU A 202 4.86 7.65 7.63
N LEU A 203 3.77 8.14 7.08
CA LEU A 203 2.44 7.89 7.65
C LEU A 203 2.13 6.39 7.65
N GLY A 204 1.45 5.92 8.68
CA GLY A 204 0.95 4.54 8.70
C GLY A 204 0.08 4.26 7.46
N PRO A 205 0.08 3.02 6.91
CA PRO A 205 -0.66 2.67 5.70
C PRO A 205 -2.14 3.08 5.74
N GLN A 206 -2.79 2.90 6.89
CA GLN A 206 -4.19 3.24 7.11
C GLN A 206 -4.50 4.75 6.94
N HIS A 207 -3.55 5.65 7.26
CA HIS A 207 -3.73 7.10 7.03
C HIS A 207 -3.73 7.43 5.54
N VAL A 208 -2.82 6.80 4.79
CA VAL A 208 -2.78 6.96 3.34
C VAL A 208 -4.07 6.42 2.72
N HIS A 209 -4.53 5.25 3.16
CA HIS A 209 -5.82 4.67 2.71
C HIS A 209 -7.01 5.58 3.03
N ALA A 210 -7.12 6.07 4.27
CA ALA A 210 -8.21 6.97 4.66
C ALA A 210 -8.24 8.22 3.78
N ARG A 211 -7.07 8.80 3.51
CA ARG A 211 -6.93 9.99 2.66
C ARG A 211 -7.31 9.70 1.21
N VAL A 212 -6.82 8.60 0.65
CA VAL A 212 -7.16 8.14 -0.70
C VAL A 212 -8.66 7.87 -0.84
N ASN A 213 -9.25 7.15 0.11
CA ASN A 213 -10.68 6.84 0.09
C ASN A 213 -11.55 8.10 0.19
N SER A 214 -11.15 9.07 1.02
CA SER A 214 -11.86 10.36 1.12
C SER A 214 -11.81 11.13 -0.19
N VAL A 215 -10.65 11.23 -0.83
CA VAL A 215 -10.50 11.91 -2.13
C VAL A 215 -11.31 11.18 -3.20
N TYR A 216 -11.20 9.86 -3.25
CA TYR A 216 -11.92 9.05 -4.24
C TYR A 216 -13.44 9.13 -4.07
N ALA A 217 -13.94 9.09 -2.85
CA ALA A 217 -15.38 9.23 -2.58
C ALA A 217 -15.95 10.57 -3.08
N LEU A 218 -15.16 11.65 -2.93
CA LEU A 218 -15.56 12.98 -3.35
C LEU A 218 -15.41 13.25 -4.85
N GLN A 219 -14.47 12.59 -5.52
CA GLN A 219 -14.03 12.93 -6.88
C GLN A 219 -14.07 11.74 -7.86
N ARG A 220 -14.75 10.66 -7.52
CA ARG A 220 -14.76 9.40 -8.26
C ARG A 220 -14.99 9.58 -9.77
N GLU A 221 -16.07 10.27 -10.14
CA GLU A 221 -16.42 10.44 -11.56
C GLU A 221 -15.38 11.27 -12.31
N ALA A 222 -14.88 12.34 -11.68
CA ALA A 222 -13.85 13.19 -12.27
C ALA A 222 -12.53 12.41 -12.47
N LEU A 223 -12.10 11.65 -11.47
CA LEU A 223 -10.89 10.83 -11.54
C LEU A 223 -11.02 9.71 -12.59
N ALA A 224 -12.15 9.01 -12.64
CA ALA A 224 -12.38 7.96 -13.62
C ALA A 224 -12.49 8.52 -15.05
N SER A 225 -13.15 9.67 -15.24
CA SER A 225 -13.22 10.36 -16.53
C SER A 225 -11.85 10.82 -17.00
N ARG A 226 -11.04 11.41 -16.09
CA ARG A 226 -9.66 11.82 -16.39
C ARG A 226 -8.79 10.62 -16.79
N ALA A 227 -8.86 9.52 -16.07
CA ALA A 227 -8.08 8.31 -16.39
C ALA A 227 -8.41 7.76 -17.79
N ARG A 228 -9.71 7.75 -18.17
CA ARG A 228 -10.11 7.38 -19.52
C ARG A 228 -9.60 8.35 -20.57
N ALA A 229 -9.79 9.65 -20.34
CA ALA A 229 -9.33 10.69 -21.29
C ALA A 229 -7.81 10.65 -21.52
N VAL A 230 -7.01 10.44 -20.45
CA VAL A 230 -5.56 10.27 -20.57
C VAL A 230 -5.20 9.05 -21.43
N ARG A 231 -5.85 7.92 -21.19
CA ARG A 231 -5.64 6.70 -21.97
C ARG A 231 -5.98 6.92 -23.45
N GLU A 232 -7.18 7.41 -23.74
CA GLU A 232 -7.65 7.69 -25.09
C GLU A 232 -6.69 8.66 -25.81
N ALA A 233 -6.33 9.76 -25.16
CA ALA A 233 -5.42 10.75 -25.73
C ALA A 233 -4.01 10.19 -26.03
N LEU A 234 -3.49 9.28 -25.19
CA LEU A 234 -2.20 8.61 -25.43
C LEU A 234 -2.31 7.58 -26.56
N GLU A 235 -3.40 6.83 -26.67
CA GLU A 235 -3.65 5.86 -27.72
C GLU A 235 -3.86 6.54 -29.09
N ASP A 236 -4.55 7.70 -29.11
CA ASP A 236 -4.83 8.49 -30.30
C ASP A 236 -3.70 9.48 -30.65
N GLY A 237 -2.66 9.62 -29.82
CA GLY A 237 -1.54 10.55 -30.03
C GLY A 237 -1.91 12.03 -29.86
N THR A 238 -2.98 12.34 -29.13
CA THR A 238 -3.47 13.70 -28.88
C THR A 238 -3.14 14.22 -27.46
N ALA A 239 -2.42 13.44 -26.67
CA ALA A 239 -2.06 13.81 -25.30
C ALA A 239 -1.13 15.04 -25.27
N PRO A 240 -1.12 15.84 -24.17
CA PRO A 240 -0.17 16.93 -23.97
C PRO A 240 1.28 16.45 -24.11
N GLY A 241 2.17 17.32 -24.65
CA GLY A 241 3.54 16.96 -24.98
C GLY A 241 4.33 16.33 -23.82
N THR A 242 4.13 16.80 -22.58
CA THR A 242 4.77 16.21 -21.38
C THR A 242 4.36 14.75 -21.16
N LEU A 243 3.08 14.40 -21.37
CA LEU A 243 2.60 13.02 -21.24
C LEU A 243 3.02 12.15 -22.42
N THR A 244 2.98 12.70 -23.65
CA THR A 244 3.43 12.00 -24.86
C THR A 244 4.91 11.68 -24.81
N ASP A 245 5.75 12.67 -24.47
CA ASP A 245 7.21 12.48 -24.35
C ASP A 245 7.54 11.38 -23.32
N TRP A 246 6.84 11.38 -22.19
CA TRP A 246 7.03 10.35 -21.17
C TRP A 246 6.57 8.97 -21.65
N TYR A 247 5.36 8.87 -22.20
CA TYR A 247 4.78 7.62 -22.70
C TYR A 247 5.64 6.98 -23.78
N ASP A 248 6.05 7.75 -24.80
CA ASP A 248 6.88 7.27 -25.91
C ASP A 248 8.26 6.83 -25.41
N GLY A 249 8.90 7.64 -24.57
CA GLY A 249 10.19 7.32 -24.02
C GLY A 249 10.18 6.07 -23.13
N VAL A 250 9.15 5.88 -22.32
CA VAL A 250 8.97 4.66 -21.52
C VAL A 250 8.77 3.45 -22.44
N ARG A 251 7.94 3.57 -23.46
CA ARG A 251 7.68 2.49 -24.42
C ARG A 251 8.95 2.06 -25.15
N ASP A 252 9.77 3.01 -25.57
CA ASP A 252 11.02 2.74 -26.27
C ASP A 252 12.07 2.12 -25.33
N ALA A 253 12.19 2.64 -24.11
CA ALA A 253 13.07 2.09 -23.08
C ALA A 253 12.61 0.68 -22.64
N ASP A 254 11.30 0.42 -22.48
CA ASP A 254 10.79 -0.92 -22.17
C ASP A 254 11.11 -1.92 -23.29
N ARG A 255 11.03 -1.49 -24.55
CA ARG A 255 11.44 -2.33 -25.69
C ARG A 255 12.94 -2.65 -25.62
N ALA A 256 13.79 -1.68 -25.30
CA ALA A 256 15.23 -1.89 -25.12
C ALA A 256 15.52 -2.83 -23.94
N LEU A 257 14.80 -2.67 -22.81
CA LEU A 257 14.92 -3.55 -21.64
C LEU A 257 14.48 -4.98 -21.96
N ARG A 258 13.50 -5.21 -22.84
CA ARG A 258 13.12 -6.56 -23.27
C ARG A 258 14.23 -7.30 -23.99
N ALA A 259 15.08 -6.57 -24.71
CA ALA A 259 16.23 -7.12 -25.44
C ALA A 259 17.47 -7.31 -24.56
N ALA A 260 17.55 -6.61 -23.42
CA ALA A 260 18.67 -6.69 -22.51
C ALA A 260 18.52 -7.85 -21.50
N SER A 261 19.64 -8.47 -21.13
CA SER A 261 19.67 -9.40 -20.00
C SER A 261 19.51 -8.63 -18.68
N GLN A 262 18.56 -9.03 -17.84
CA GLN A 262 18.22 -8.33 -16.60
C GLN A 262 18.42 -9.24 -15.38
N GLN A 263 18.97 -8.66 -14.32
CA GLN A 263 19.13 -9.33 -13.01
C GLN A 263 17.86 -9.27 -12.16
N VAL A 264 16.97 -8.29 -12.43
CA VAL A 264 15.69 -8.11 -11.77
C VAL A 264 14.57 -7.93 -12.81
N GLY A 265 13.34 -8.28 -12.43
CA GLY A 265 12.20 -8.20 -13.35
C GLY A 265 11.88 -6.75 -13.78
N ARG A 266 11.45 -6.56 -15.03
CA ARG A 266 11.06 -5.26 -15.60
C ARG A 266 10.05 -4.48 -14.74
N PRO A 267 9.02 -5.08 -14.12
CA PRO A 267 8.10 -4.34 -13.24
C PRO A 267 8.79 -3.66 -12.07
N HIS A 268 9.87 -4.26 -11.54
CA HIS A 268 10.68 -3.67 -10.47
C HIS A 268 11.51 -2.48 -10.97
N ILE A 269 12.12 -2.61 -12.17
CA ILE A 269 12.85 -1.51 -12.80
C ILE A 269 11.92 -0.31 -13.01
N TRP A 270 10.72 -0.54 -13.56
CA TRP A 270 9.73 0.51 -13.80
C TRP A 270 9.16 1.12 -12.52
N ALA A 271 9.01 0.35 -11.46
CA ALA A 271 8.66 0.88 -10.14
C ALA A 271 9.75 1.84 -9.64
N SER A 272 11.02 1.48 -9.80
CA SER A 272 12.15 2.35 -9.44
C SER A 272 12.23 3.61 -10.31
N GLN A 273 11.91 3.52 -11.61
CA GLN A 273 11.87 4.67 -12.52
C GLN A 273 10.69 5.61 -12.20
N LEU A 274 9.52 5.06 -11.88
CA LEU A 274 8.36 5.84 -11.47
C LEU A 274 8.63 6.59 -10.16
N HIS A 275 9.25 5.93 -9.18
CA HIS A 275 9.72 6.58 -7.96
C HIS A 275 10.66 7.76 -8.27
N MET A 276 11.65 7.56 -9.13
CA MET A 276 12.57 8.64 -9.52
C MET A 276 11.88 9.79 -10.26
N LEU A 277 10.86 9.51 -11.05
CA LEU A 277 10.03 10.55 -11.65
C LEU A 277 9.29 11.37 -10.59
N PHE A 278 8.66 10.70 -9.62
CA PHE A 278 7.94 11.37 -8.52
C PHE A 278 8.87 12.18 -7.63
N ASN A 279 10.05 11.66 -7.32
CA ASN A 279 11.10 12.40 -6.62
C ASN A 279 11.45 13.70 -7.37
N ARG A 280 11.66 13.64 -8.70
CA ARG A 280 11.95 14.79 -9.54
C ARG A 280 10.81 15.81 -9.58
N LEU A 281 9.57 15.35 -9.58
CA LEU A 281 8.38 16.19 -9.44
C LEU A 281 8.27 16.84 -8.05
N GLY A 282 9.08 16.43 -7.09
CA GLY A 282 9.04 16.92 -5.71
C GLY A 282 7.82 16.44 -4.95
N LEU A 283 7.29 15.26 -5.28
CA LEU A 283 6.27 14.59 -4.47
C LEU A 283 6.93 13.95 -3.24
N ALA A 284 6.32 14.19 -2.10
CA ALA A 284 6.73 13.52 -0.86
C ALA A 284 6.39 12.02 -0.93
N PRO A 285 7.10 11.15 -0.18
CA PRO A 285 6.83 9.71 -0.19
C PRO A 285 5.37 9.32 0.08
N ASP A 286 4.71 10.00 1.01
CA ASP A 286 3.29 9.76 1.29
C ASP A 286 2.35 10.26 0.18
N GLU A 287 2.75 11.31 -0.55
CA GLU A 287 2.03 11.77 -1.75
C GLU A 287 2.20 10.77 -2.89
N GLU A 288 3.40 10.23 -3.10
CA GLU A 288 3.66 9.17 -4.07
C GLU A 288 2.80 7.94 -3.79
N ARG A 289 2.74 7.48 -2.53
CA ARG A 289 1.89 6.36 -2.10
C ARG A 289 0.41 6.65 -2.39
N ALA A 290 -0.06 7.85 -2.09
CA ALA A 290 -1.44 8.26 -2.34
C ALA A 290 -1.77 8.35 -3.83
N VAL A 291 -0.88 8.94 -4.64
CA VAL A 291 -0.99 9.04 -6.11
C VAL A 291 -1.10 7.65 -6.74
N CYS A 292 -0.21 6.72 -6.38
CA CYS A 292 -0.24 5.36 -6.91
C CYS A 292 -1.52 4.61 -6.53
N ARG A 293 -2.02 4.79 -5.30
CA ARG A 293 -3.30 4.17 -4.88
C ARG A 293 -4.51 4.80 -5.58
N LEU A 294 -4.55 6.12 -5.76
CA LEU A 294 -5.61 6.78 -6.53
C LEU A 294 -5.58 6.31 -7.99
N ALA A 295 -4.40 6.27 -8.61
CA ALA A 295 -4.25 5.75 -9.96
C ALA A 295 -4.73 4.29 -10.08
N ALA A 296 -4.35 3.42 -9.14
CA ALA A 296 -4.83 2.05 -9.08
C ALA A 296 -6.36 1.98 -8.93
N ARG A 297 -6.92 2.81 -8.05
CA ARG A 297 -8.36 2.82 -7.77
C ARG A 297 -9.20 3.20 -8.99
N THR A 298 -8.71 4.12 -9.84
CA THR A 298 -9.39 4.50 -11.09
C THR A 298 -9.36 3.41 -12.15
N LEU A 299 -8.43 2.46 -12.03
CA LEU A 299 -8.32 1.31 -12.93
C LEU A 299 -9.19 0.13 -12.51
N LEU A 300 -9.66 0.08 -11.26
CA LEU A 300 -10.53 -0.98 -10.75
C LEU A 300 -11.99 -0.66 -11.03
N ASP A 301 -12.65 -1.51 -11.80
CA ASP A 301 -14.06 -1.37 -12.18
C ASP A 301 -14.94 -2.42 -11.50
N ARG A 302 -16.26 -2.18 -11.43
CA ARG A 302 -17.23 -3.04 -10.76
C ARG A 302 -17.37 -4.42 -11.39
N GLY A 303 -17.09 -4.53 -12.71
CA GLY A 303 -17.23 -5.75 -13.48
C GLY A 303 -15.97 -6.58 -13.66
N ASP A 304 -14.85 -6.21 -13.01
CA ASP A 304 -13.59 -6.91 -13.25
C ASP A 304 -13.56 -8.31 -12.68
N THR A 305 -13.26 -9.28 -13.52
CA THR A 305 -12.95 -10.66 -13.14
C THR A 305 -11.45 -10.88 -13.21
N ALA A 306 -10.87 -11.46 -12.16
CA ALA A 306 -9.46 -11.86 -12.19
C ALA A 306 -9.25 -12.99 -13.19
N SER A 307 -8.23 -12.90 -14.05
CA SER A 307 -7.78 -14.04 -14.85
C SER A 307 -6.92 -14.96 -14.00
N TYR A 308 -7.17 -16.27 -14.10
CA TYR A 308 -6.35 -17.28 -13.44
C TYR A 308 -5.06 -17.55 -14.22
N PHE A 309 -4.03 -18.04 -13.50
CA PHE A 309 -2.77 -18.43 -14.12
C PHE A 309 -2.95 -19.63 -15.08
N PRO A 310 -2.17 -19.72 -16.17
CA PRO A 310 -2.17 -20.88 -17.04
C PRO A 310 -1.78 -22.18 -16.30
N ASP A 311 -2.37 -23.29 -16.70
CA ASP A 311 -2.29 -24.60 -16.02
C ASP A 311 -0.93 -25.32 -16.09
N ASP A 312 0.08 -24.77 -16.76
CA ASP A 312 1.35 -25.44 -17.09
C ASP A 312 2.38 -25.50 -15.97
N HIS A 313 2.12 -24.88 -14.81
CA HIS A 313 3.09 -24.83 -13.72
C HIS A 313 2.58 -25.55 -12.46
N THR A 314 3.48 -26.15 -11.71
CA THR A 314 3.17 -26.66 -10.36
C THR A 314 2.47 -25.57 -9.58
N SER A 315 1.20 -25.81 -9.19
CA SER A 315 0.34 -24.78 -8.62
C SER A 315 0.99 -24.09 -7.41
N PRO A 316 0.89 -22.76 -7.27
CA PRO A 316 1.53 -22.00 -6.19
C PRO A 316 1.13 -22.47 -4.80
N ASP A 317 -0.11 -22.95 -4.61
CA ASP A 317 -0.61 -23.52 -3.37
C ASP A 317 0.14 -24.81 -2.98
N ARG A 318 0.41 -25.70 -3.93
CA ARG A 318 1.26 -26.88 -3.72
C ARG A 318 2.68 -26.50 -3.37
N GLN A 319 3.28 -25.59 -4.12
CA GLN A 319 4.63 -25.09 -3.82
C GLN A 319 4.70 -24.53 -2.40
N TYR A 320 3.69 -23.74 -2.01
CA TYR A 320 3.59 -23.20 -0.67
C TYR A 320 3.42 -24.30 0.38
N LEU A 321 2.54 -25.27 0.14
CA LEU A 321 2.34 -26.39 1.05
C LEU A 321 3.63 -27.19 1.28
N GLU A 322 4.41 -27.46 0.23
CA GLU A 322 5.69 -28.15 0.34
C GLU A 322 6.73 -27.33 1.11
N ARG A 323 6.93 -26.05 0.75
CA ARG A 323 7.92 -25.17 1.38
C ARG A 323 7.60 -24.80 2.83
N SER A 324 6.34 -24.85 3.23
CA SER A 324 5.88 -24.52 4.59
C SER A 324 5.72 -25.76 5.49
N LYS A 325 6.21 -26.94 5.09
CA LYS A 325 6.22 -28.13 5.95
C LYS A 325 7.11 -27.89 7.17
N PHE A 326 6.64 -28.40 8.32
CA PHE A 326 7.44 -28.41 9.53
C PHE A 326 8.28 -29.70 9.57
N HIS A 327 9.56 -29.56 9.79
CA HIS A 327 10.50 -30.67 9.93
C HIS A 327 11.12 -30.65 11.32
N LEU A 328 10.92 -31.71 12.09
CA LEU A 328 11.58 -31.89 13.39
C LEU A 328 13.09 -31.88 13.22
N GLY A 329 13.80 -31.12 14.05
CA GLY A 329 15.25 -30.98 13.97
C GLY A 329 15.75 -30.01 12.88
N ARG A 330 14.81 -29.34 12.20
CA ARG A 330 15.07 -28.29 11.21
C ARG A 330 14.26 -27.02 11.51
N GLU A 331 14.04 -26.75 12.78
CA GLU A 331 13.27 -25.57 13.22
C GLU A 331 13.90 -24.26 12.74
N GLN A 332 15.22 -24.30 12.49
CA GLN A 332 15.97 -23.16 11.93
C GLN A 332 15.72 -22.94 10.43
N ASP A 333 15.25 -23.95 9.70
CA ASP A 333 14.88 -23.82 8.29
C ASP A 333 13.56 -23.01 8.11
N SER A 334 12.80 -22.90 9.17
CA SER A 334 11.68 -21.95 9.29
C SER A 334 12.13 -20.61 9.86
N ALA A 335 13.41 -20.27 9.70
CA ALA A 335 13.92 -18.96 10.11
C ALA A 335 12.97 -17.85 9.67
N PRO A 336 12.73 -16.85 10.50
CA PRO A 336 11.95 -15.69 10.11
C PRO A 336 12.48 -15.23 8.76
N LEU A 337 11.60 -15.06 7.79
CA LEU A 337 11.97 -14.31 6.60
C LEU A 337 12.59 -13.03 7.12
N ASP A 338 13.71 -12.62 6.53
CA ASP A 338 14.39 -11.36 6.88
C ASP A 338 13.43 -10.22 6.53
N VAL A 339 12.48 -10.00 7.43
CA VAL A 339 11.43 -8.99 7.34
C VAL A 339 11.86 -7.93 8.35
N PRO A 340 12.06 -6.69 7.94
CA PRO A 340 12.38 -5.61 8.86
C PRO A 340 11.41 -5.63 10.04
N ALA A 341 11.95 -5.60 11.26
CA ALA A 341 11.14 -5.59 12.46
C ALA A 341 10.22 -4.37 12.43
N ARG A 342 8.93 -4.60 12.44
CA ARG A 342 7.94 -3.53 12.54
C ARG A 342 8.11 -2.87 13.92
N PRO A 343 8.21 -1.53 14.03
CA PRO A 343 8.33 -0.87 15.32
C PRO A 343 7.22 -1.34 16.26
N ALA A 344 7.60 -1.81 17.44
CA ALA A 344 6.65 -2.23 18.47
C ALA A 344 5.82 -1.03 18.90
N GLY A 345 4.59 -0.92 18.45
CA GLY A 345 3.68 0.18 18.80
C GLY A 345 2.80 0.70 17.66
N GLU A 346 3.10 0.40 16.40
CA GLU A 346 2.32 0.89 15.27
C GLU A 346 1.06 0.07 14.93
N HIS A 347 0.46 -0.59 15.90
CA HIS A 347 -0.90 -1.15 15.71
C HIS A 347 -1.98 -0.06 15.82
N GLY A 348 -1.61 1.19 15.86
CA GLY A 348 -2.53 2.31 15.98
C GLY A 348 -2.12 3.48 15.12
N LEU A 349 -3.10 4.06 14.44
CA LEU A 349 -3.03 5.41 13.91
C LEU A 349 -2.53 6.37 15.00
N PRO A 350 -1.41 7.11 14.84
CA PRO A 350 -1.10 8.18 15.76
C PRO A 350 -2.24 9.22 15.71
N GLY A 351 -2.90 9.47 16.84
CA GLY A 351 -3.77 10.63 17.01
C GLY A 351 -5.22 10.53 16.54
N GLY A 352 -5.71 9.36 16.08
CA GLY A 352 -7.15 9.17 15.83
C GLY A 352 -7.92 9.04 17.15
N SER A 353 -9.00 9.82 17.34
CA SER A 353 -9.90 9.65 18.49
C SER A 353 -10.47 8.24 18.49
N GLU A 354 -10.29 7.51 19.57
CA GLU A 354 -10.94 6.23 19.77
C GLU A 354 -12.35 6.46 20.30
N LEU A 355 -13.30 5.81 19.68
CA LEU A 355 -14.69 5.82 20.09
C LEU A 355 -14.97 4.54 20.88
N PRO A 356 -15.22 4.60 22.20
CA PRO A 356 -15.65 3.44 22.97
C PRO A 356 -16.96 2.89 22.39
N LEU A 357 -17.02 1.58 22.15
CA LEU A 357 -18.25 0.92 21.75
C LEU A 357 -18.76 0.07 22.92
N PRO A 358 -19.89 0.44 23.53
CA PRO A 358 -20.44 -0.31 24.65
C PRO A 358 -20.90 -1.71 24.20
N ALA A 359 -20.78 -2.71 25.07
CA ALA A 359 -21.39 -4.01 24.87
C ALA A 359 -22.60 -4.14 25.82
N GLY A 360 -23.67 -4.70 25.32
CA GLY A 360 -24.79 -5.17 26.13
C GLY A 360 -24.46 -6.46 26.86
N PRO A 361 -25.41 -7.00 27.68
CA PRO A 361 -25.24 -8.28 28.28
C PRO A 361 -25.16 -9.39 27.22
N PHE A 362 -24.33 -10.39 27.48
CA PHE A 362 -24.28 -11.57 26.62
C PHE A 362 -25.58 -12.35 26.80
N PRO A 363 -26.23 -12.86 25.72
CA PRO A 363 -27.47 -13.61 25.83
C PRO A 363 -27.30 -14.87 26.68
N ASP A 364 -28.27 -15.13 27.58
CA ASP A 364 -28.33 -16.37 28.36
C ASP A 364 -28.92 -17.50 27.48
N THR A 365 -28.05 -18.11 26.68
CA THR A 365 -28.39 -19.18 25.73
C THR A 365 -27.36 -20.29 25.86
N ASP A 366 -27.81 -21.54 25.98
CA ASP A 366 -26.89 -22.67 26.07
C ASP A 366 -26.16 -22.94 24.75
N LEU A 367 -24.91 -23.43 24.86
CA LEU A 367 -24.03 -23.67 23.72
C LEU A 367 -24.63 -24.65 22.70
N ARG A 368 -25.37 -25.69 23.17
CA ARG A 368 -26.01 -26.70 22.30
C ARG A 368 -27.02 -26.01 21.38
N THR A 369 -27.87 -25.16 21.93
CA THR A 369 -28.88 -24.41 21.20
C THR A 369 -28.22 -23.53 20.13
N VAL A 370 -27.16 -22.79 20.50
CA VAL A 370 -26.43 -21.91 19.55
C VAL A 370 -25.81 -22.74 18.45
N MET A 371 -25.12 -23.84 18.77
CA MET A 371 -24.47 -24.68 17.75
C MET A 371 -25.48 -25.34 16.80
N ASN A 372 -26.62 -25.79 17.28
CA ASN A 372 -27.65 -26.44 16.47
C ASN A 372 -28.43 -25.44 15.59
N SER A 373 -28.54 -24.18 16.02
CA SER A 373 -29.27 -23.14 15.30
C SER A 373 -28.40 -22.28 14.38
N ARG A 374 -27.07 -22.42 14.51
CA ARG A 374 -26.15 -21.66 13.65
C ARG A 374 -26.32 -22.05 12.17
N VAL A 375 -26.69 -21.11 11.36
CA VAL A 375 -26.81 -21.27 9.91
C VAL A 375 -26.27 -20.00 9.23
N SER A 376 -25.68 -20.14 8.04
CA SER A 376 -25.34 -18.99 7.21
C SER A 376 -26.60 -18.32 6.69
N ARG A 377 -26.82 -17.06 7.06
CA ARG A 377 -28.01 -16.28 6.70
C ARG A 377 -27.65 -15.34 5.54
N ARG A 378 -28.50 -15.33 4.54
CA ARG A 378 -28.47 -14.45 3.38
C ARG A 378 -29.82 -13.76 3.25
N GLY A 379 -30.10 -13.11 2.13
CA GLY A 379 -31.35 -12.35 1.93
C GLY A 379 -31.31 -10.97 2.59
N ALA A 380 -32.45 -10.50 3.04
CA ALA A 380 -32.57 -9.20 3.67
C ALA A 380 -31.99 -9.21 5.10
N LEU A 381 -30.77 -8.69 5.24
CA LEU A 381 -30.13 -8.39 6.51
C LEU A 381 -30.34 -6.90 6.82
N THR A 382 -31.28 -6.59 7.70
CA THR A 382 -31.76 -5.21 7.87
C THR A 382 -31.23 -4.53 9.13
N GLY A 383 -31.21 -3.19 9.11
CA GLY A 383 -30.91 -2.30 10.22
C GLY A 383 -32.17 -1.66 10.82
N PRO A 384 -31.98 -0.68 11.71
CA PRO A 384 -30.71 -0.34 12.35
C PRO A 384 -30.27 -1.38 13.40
N LEU A 385 -28.94 -1.52 13.58
CA LEU A 385 -28.40 -2.21 14.76
C LEU A 385 -28.15 -1.21 15.87
N ASP A 386 -28.40 -1.59 17.11
CA ASP A 386 -27.97 -0.80 18.25
C ASP A 386 -26.48 -1.03 18.57
N ALA A 387 -25.83 0.01 19.08
CA ALA A 387 -24.39 -0.03 19.38
C ALA A 387 -24.04 -1.11 20.43
N ALA A 388 -24.94 -1.41 21.37
CA ALA A 388 -24.69 -2.42 22.41
C ALA A 388 -24.70 -3.84 21.85
N SER A 389 -25.63 -4.17 20.94
CA SER A 389 -25.65 -5.45 20.21
C SER A 389 -24.42 -5.62 19.33
N LEU A 390 -24.02 -4.57 18.61
CA LEU A 390 -22.79 -4.58 17.82
C LEU A 390 -21.55 -4.77 18.72
N GLY A 391 -21.48 -4.06 19.84
CA GLY A 391 -20.40 -4.20 20.80
C GLY A 391 -20.34 -5.61 21.41
N THR A 392 -21.50 -6.21 21.73
CA THR A 392 -21.56 -7.59 22.22
C THR A 392 -21.06 -8.57 21.15
N LEU A 393 -21.47 -8.41 19.91
CA LEU A 393 -20.96 -9.22 18.80
C LEU A 393 -19.44 -9.15 18.68
N LEU A 394 -18.90 -7.93 18.60
CA LEU A 394 -17.47 -7.72 18.39
C LEU A 394 -16.63 -8.16 19.59
N TRP A 395 -16.99 -7.71 20.79
CA TRP A 395 -16.17 -7.94 21.98
C TRP A 395 -16.37 -9.32 22.59
N GLY A 396 -17.57 -9.87 22.49
CA GLY A 396 -17.84 -11.26 22.86
C GLY A 396 -17.07 -12.27 22.01
N SER A 397 -16.82 -11.95 20.74
CA SER A 397 -16.08 -12.81 19.80
C SER A 397 -14.59 -12.57 19.77
N HIS A 398 -14.12 -11.35 20.09
CA HIS A 398 -12.77 -10.92 19.75
C HIS A 398 -11.97 -10.33 20.92
N ALA A 399 -12.61 -9.77 21.94
CA ALA A 399 -11.89 -9.21 23.10
C ALA A 399 -11.42 -10.29 24.07
N SER A 400 -10.45 -9.94 24.93
CA SER A 400 -9.98 -10.84 25.99
C SER A 400 -11.10 -11.13 27.00
N GLY A 401 -11.32 -12.42 27.26
CA GLY A 401 -12.32 -12.91 28.21
C GLY A 401 -11.74 -13.21 29.58
N HIS A 402 -10.49 -13.65 29.68
CA HIS A 402 -9.81 -13.95 30.93
C HIS A 402 -8.29 -13.81 30.80
N GLU A 403 -7.62 -13.79 31.94
CA GLU A 403 -6.15 -13.71 32.05
C GLU A 403 -5.62 -14.92 32.83
N SER A 404 -4.43 -15.39 32.49
CA SER A 404 -3.71 -16.41 33.23
C SER A 404 -2.24 -16.04 33.36
N VAL A 405 -1.58 -16.55 34.42
CA VAL A 405 -0.15 -16.35 34.63
C VAL A 405 0.60 -17.58 34.14
N HIS A 406 1.46 -17.41 33.17
CA HIS A 406 2.38 -18.46 32.72
C HIS A 406 3.71 -18.33 33.45
N ARG A 407 4.15 -19.41 34.12
CA ARG A 407 5.41 -19.49 34.83
C ARG A 407 6.46 -20.22 34.01
N PHE A 408 7.62 -19.64 33.83
CA PHE A 408 8.72 -20.27 33.09
C PHE A 408 9.58 -21.13 34.00
N ALA A 409 10.10 -22.25 33.48
CA ALA A 409 10.97 -23.18 34.23
C ALA A 409 12.26 -22.51 34.74
N GLY A 410 12.74 -21.46 34.09
CA GLY A 410 13.90 -20.66 34.50
C GLY A 410 13.61 -19.52 35.46
N GLY A 411 12.41 -19.46 36.02
CA GLY A 411 11.92 -18.35 36.83
C GLY A 411 11.38 -17.19 35.98
N GLY A 412 10.43 -16.47 36.49
CA GLY A 412 9.71 -15.40 35.81
C GLY A 412 8.27 -15.78 35.48
N GLU A 413 7.44 -14.79 35.43
CA GLU A 413 6.01 -14.92 35.16
C GLU A 413 5.62 -14.01 33.99
N ARG A 414 4.67 -14.49 33.16
CA ARG A 414 4.08 -13.70 32.08
C ARG A 414 2.56 -13.75 32.18
N LEU A 415 1.94 -12.58 32.23
CA LEU A 415 0.50 -12.46 32.12
C LEU A 415 0.10 -12.74 30.68
N MET A 416 -0.78 -13.74 30.51
CA MET A 416 -1.36 -14.13 29.22
C MET A 416 -2.81 -13.71 29.19
N ARG A 417 -3.22 -12.99 28.14
CA ARG A 417 -4.61 -12.63 27.86
C ARG A 417 -5.19 -13.61 26.88
N HIS A 418 -6.36 -14.16 27.19
CA HIS A 418 -7.01 -15.18 26.37
C HIS A 418 -8.27 -14.61 25.71
N ARG A 419 -8.35 -14.79 24.40
CA ARG A 419 -9.54 -14.49 23.60
C ARG A 419 -10.40 -15.75 23.43
N PRO A 420 -11.69 -15.62 23.00
CA PRO A 420 -12.60 -16.77 22.83
C PRO A 420 -12.15 -17.80 21.79
N TYR A 421 -11.06 -17.57 21.10
CA TYR A 421 -10.51 -18.44 20.06
C TYR A 421 -8.99 -18.65 20.24
N PRO A 422 -8.45 -19.79 19.77
CA PRO A 422 -7.01 -20.04 19.84
C PRO A 422 -6.23 -19.26 18.79
N SER A 423 -5.01 -18.85 19.14
CA SER A 423 -4.05 -18.20 18.26
C SER A 423 -2.65 -18.78 18.42
N ALA A 424 -1.89 -18.88 17.35
CA ALA A 424 -0.52 -19.35 17.38
C ALA A 424 0.34 -18.44 18.28
N GLY A 425 0.92 -19.05 19.34
CA GLY A 425 1.73 -18.35 20.33
C GLY A 425 1.01 -17.22 21.07
N ALA A 426 -0.32 -17.24 21.11
CA ALA A 426 -1.17 -16.18 21.67
C ALA A 426 -0.87 -14.80 21.07
N LEU A 427 -0.52 -14.73 19.80
CA LEU A 427 -0.23 -13.47 19.11
C LEU A 427 -1.49 -12.69 18.73
N TYR A 428 -2.62 -13.39 18.50
CA TYR A 428 -3.92 -12.80 18.14
C TYR A 428 -3.80 -11.81 16.98
N THR A 429 -3.37 -12.34 15.83
CA THR A 429 -3.09 -11.58 14.62
C THR A 429 -4.31 -11.40 13.71
N ALA A 430 -5.37 -12.18 13.90
CA ALA A 430 -6.65 -11.93 13.26
C ALA A 430 -7.24 -10.61 13.77
N GLY A 431 -7.70 -9.77 12.86
CA GLY A 431 -8.29 -8.46 13.15
C GLY A 431 -9.57 -8.22 12.38
N LEU A 432 -10.31 -7.20 12.81
CA LEU A 432 -11.58 -6.80 12.19
C LEU A 432 -11.53 -5.35 11.74
N ARG A 433 -12.02 -5.12 10.50
CA ARG A 433 -12.50 -3.84 10.01
C ARG A 433 -14.02 -3.85 10.05
N LEU A 434 -14.60 -2.74 10.43
CA LEU A 434 -16.04 -2.53 10.50
C LEU A 434 -16.41 -1.44 9.49
N ILE A 435 -17.32 -1.71 8.59
CA ILE A 435 -18.07 -0.72 7.84
C ILE A 435 -19.42 -0.58 8.53
N ALA A 436 -19.65 0.56 9.18
CA ALA A 436 -20.93 0.91 9.78
C ALA A 436 -21.73 1.71 8.76
N LEU A 437 -22.96 1.26 8.46
CA LEU A 437 -23.88 1.89 7.52
C LEU A 437 -25.12 2.43 8.23
N ASP A 438 -25.73 1.61 9.09
CA ASP A 438 -26.93 1.96 9.84
C ASP A 438 -26.85 1.38 11.28
N VAL A 439 -26.03 2.04 12.11
CA VAL A 439 -25.84 1.68 13.53
C VAL A 439 -26.23 2.86 14.41
N GLN A 440 -27.17 2.64 15.32
CA GLN A 440 -27.63 3.69 16.24
C GLN A 440 -26.49 4.18 17.14
N GLY A 441 -26.23 5.48 17.09
CA GLY A 441 -25.18 6.11 17.91
C GLY A 441 -23.77 6.01 17.34
N LEU A 442 -23.59 5.43 16.14
CA LEU A 442 -22.32 5.38 15.42
C LEU A 442 -22.47 6.02 14.04
N ALA A 443 -21.64 6.99 13.73
CA ALA A 443 -21.65 7.62 12.40
C ALA A 443 -21.28 6.58 11.30
N PRO A 444 -21.89 6.68 10.11
CA PRO A 444 -21.47 5.87 8.97
C PRO A 444 -19.98 6.07 8.66
N GLY A 445 -19.25 4.96 8.47
CA GLY A 445 -17.82 5.02 8.23
C GLY A 445 -17.15 3.64 8.28
N THR A 446 -15.88 3.63 7.93
CA THR A 446 -15.00 2.48 8.09
C THR A 446 -14.16 2.63 9.34
N TYR A 447 -14.12 1.59 10.17
CA TYR A 447 -13.47 1.61 11.47
C TYR A 447 -12.56 0.39 11.65
N GLN A 448 -11.47 0.58 12.39
CA GLN A 448 -10.67 -0.50 12.94
C GLN A 448 -11.22 -0.90 14.31
N CYS A 449 -11.46 -2.18 14.51
CA CYS A 449 -11.80 -2.71 15.83
C CYS A 449 -10.54 -2.84 16.70
N VAL A 450 -10.58 -2.29 17.92
CA VAL A 450 -9.50 -2.36 18.91
C VAL A 450 -9.97 -3.19 20.10
N PRO A 451 -9.84 -4.54 20.06
CA PRO A 451 -10.49 -5.44 21.02
C PRO A 451 -9.99 -5.28 22.45
N ASP A 452 -8.71 -4.96 22.66
CA ASP A 452 -8.13 -4.81 24.01
C ASP A 452 -8.65 -3.57 24.75
N ARG A 453 -9.18 -2.58 24.00
CA ARG A 453 -9.79 -1.36 24.54
C ARG A 453 -11.30 -1.29 24.31
N ARG A 454 -11.86 -2.26 23.64
CA ARG A 454 -13.29 -2.31 23.26
C ARG A 454 -13.72 -1.00 22.59
N SER A 455 -12.92 -0.51 21.67
CA SER A 455 -13.10 0.76 20.99
C SER A 455 -13.00 0.61 19.48
N LEU A 456 -13.55 1.57 18.76
CA LEU A 456 -13.45 1.71 17.32
C LEU A 456 -12.56 2.91 17.00
N ARG A 457 -11.70 2.76 15.99
CA ARG A 457 -10.90 3.84 15.47
C ARG A 457 -11.32 4.13 14.04
N TYR A 458 -11.64 5.37 13.76
CA TYR A 458 -12.07 5.79 12.43
C TYR A 458 -10.92 5.62 11.41
N VAL A 459 -11.23 5.00 10.27
CA VAL A 459 -10.29 4.76 9.17
C VAL A 459 -10.65 5.59 7.93
N GLY A 460 -11.94 5.79 7.68
CA GLY A 460 -12.40 6.54 6.51
C GLY A 460 -13.92 6.56 6.38
N PRO A 461 -14.45 7.27 5.38
CA PRO A 461 -15.89 7.33 5.14
C PRO A 461 -16.45 5.95 4.81
N ALA A 462 -17.76 5.79 5.01
CA ALA A 462 -18.46 4.60 4.53
C ALA A 462 -18.34 4.53 2.99
N PRO A 463 -18.07 3.34 2.43
CA PRO A 463 -18.09 3.16 0.98
C PRO A 463 -19.51 3.36 0.43
N ALA A 464 -19.61 3.70 -0.86
CA ALA A 464 -20.91 3.78 -1.52
C ALA A 464 -21.58 2.39 -1.56
N PRO A 465 -22.93 2.31 -1.51
CA PRO A 465 -23.64 1.03 -1.59
C PRO A 465 -23.24 0.20 -2.82
N GLU A 466 -22.96 0.86 -3.93
CA GLU A 466 -22.52 0.21 -5.16
C GLU A 466 -21.13 -0.42 -5.04
N ASP A 467 -20.24 0.14 -4.24
CA ASP A 467 -18.93 -0.45 -3.98
C ASP A 467 -19.07 -1.72 -3.14
N ILE A 468 -19.97 -1.69 -2.15
CA ILE A 468 -20.31 -2.87 -1.34
C ILE A 468 -20.94 -3.95 -2.23
N ARG A 469 -21.90 -3.56 -3.10
CA ARG A 469 -22.53 -4.47 -4.07
C ARG A 469 -21.51 -5.14 -4.97
N SER A 470 -20.46 -4.44 -5.33
CA SER A 470 -19.39 -4.93 -6.21
C SER A 470 -18.38 -5.86 -5.53
N LEU A 471 -18.42 -6.00 -4.20
CA LEU A 471 -17.46 -6.82 -3.46
C LEU A 471 -17.58 -8.32 -3.77
N SER A 472 -18.80 -8.83 -3.92
CA SER A 472 -19.03 -10.27 -4.07
C SER A 472 -20.23 -10.55 -4.95
N SER A 473 -20.23 -11.70 -5.62
CA SER A 473 -21.37 -12.17 -6.41
C SER A 473 -22.66 -12.32 -5.59
N TYR A 474 -22.56 -12.58 -4.27
CA TYR A 474 -23.72 -12.64 -3.39
C TYR A 474 -24.32 -11.27 -3.07
N LEU A 475 -23.49 -10.23 -3.09
CA LEU A 475 -23.89 -8.83 -2.87
C LEU A 475 -24.35 -8.14 -4.17
N SER A 476 -24.06 -8.72 -5.33
CA SER A 476 -24.43 -8.19 -6.66
C SER A 476 -25.64 -8.89 -7.29
N ARG A 477 -26.22 -9.87 -6.62
CA ARG A 477 -27.43 -10.55 -7.08
C ARG A 477 -28.65 -9.64 -7.02
N SER A 478 -29.68 -10.00 -7.79
CA SER A 478 -30.98 -9.32 -7.71
C SER A 478 -31.53 -9.40 -6.28
N ASP A 479 -32.20 -8.35 -5.84
CA ASP A 479 -32.81 -8.27 -4.51
C ASP A 479 -33.91 -9.34 -4.31
N ASP A 480 -34.45 -9.89 -5.40
CA ASP A 480 -35.43 -11.00 -5.40
C ASP A 480 -34.78 -12.39 -5.31
N ASP A 481 -33.45 -12.50 -5.41
CA ASP A 481 -32.73 -13.77 -5.29
C ASP A 481 -32.64 -14.17 -3.81
N PRO A 482 -33.21 -15.34 -3.39
CA PRO A 482 -33.20 -15.76 -1.98
C PRO A 482 -31.78 -15.99 -1.43
N ASP A 483 -30.80 -16.20 -2.29
CA ASP A 483 -29.37 -16.31 -1.94
C ASP A 483 -28.63 -14.98 -2.05
N GLY A 484 -29.29 -13.94 -2.57
CA GLY A 484 -28.76 -12.58 -2.64
C GLY A 484 -28.69 -11.92 -1.27
N ILE A 485 -27.85 -10.94 -1.10
CA ILE A 485 -27.79 -10.07 0.08
C ILE A 485 -27.99 -8.65 -0.41
N VAL A 486 -28.98 -7.97 0.14
CA VAL A 486 -29.35 -6.61 -0.28
C VAL A 486 -28.42 -5.59 0.40
N PRO A 487 -27.44 -4.97 -0.31
CA PRO A 487 -26.48 -4.07 0.30
C PRO A 487 -27.10 -2.82 0.91
N ASP A 488 -28.17 -2.30 0.28
CA ASP A 488 -28.81 -1.05 0.71
C ASP A 488 -29.54 -1.17 2.07
N SER A 489 -29.84 -2.40 2.50
CA SER A 489 -30.47 -2.68 3.80
C SER A 489 -29.46 -3.05 4.89
N LEU A 490 -28.19 -3.28 4.54
CA LEU A 490 -27.18 -3.73 5.48
C LEU A 490 -26.81 -2.64 6.48
N PRO A 491 -26.89 -2.92 7.79
CA PRO A 491 -26.40 -1.99 8.79
C PRO A 491 -24.88 -2.07 8.99
N VAL A 492 -24.28 -3.27 8.76
CA VAL A 492 -22.88 -3.52 9.07
C VAL A 492 -22.28 -4.53 8.08
N VAL A 493 -21.04 -4.26 7.68
CA VAL A 493 -20.17 -5.23 6.99
C VAL A 493 -18.85 -5.33 7.73
N LEU A 494 -18.45 -6.55 8.12
CA LEU A 494 -17.16 -6.80 8.75
C LEU A 494 -16.18 -7.36 7.73
N GLY A 495 -14.94 -6.87 7.76
CA GLY A 495 -13.81 -7.44 7.06
C GLY A 495 -12.87 -8.12 8.06
N LEU A 496 -12.73 -9.43 7.97
CA LEU A 496 -11.80 -10.20 8.79
C LEU A 496 -10.50 -10.38 8.04
N TYR A 497 -9.42 -9.87 8.60
CA TYR A 497 -8.07 -9.94 8.04
C TYR A 497 -7.08 -10.59 9.01
N VAL A 498 -5.89 -10.93 8.54
CA VAL A 498 -4.78 -11.44 9.35
C VAL A 498 -3.56 -10.55 9.21
N ASP A 499 -2.93 -10.14 10.31
CA ASP A 499 -1.63 -9.48 10.30
C ASP A 499 -0.53 -10.54 10.05
N LEU A 500 -0.28 -10.82 8.78
CA LEU A 500 0.75 -11.77 8.35
C LEU A 500 2.16 -11.26 8.63
N GLY A 501 2.39 -9.95 8.60
CA GLY A 501 3.69 -9.37 8.91
C GLY A 501 4.15 -9.84 10.30
N ARG A 502 3.30 -9.65 11.30
CA ARG A 502 3.57 -10.05 12.69
C ARG A 502 3.71 -11.58 12.87
N LEU A 503 2.96 -12.38 12.12
CA LEU A 503 3.11 -13.84 12.15
C LEU A 503 4.41 -14.31 11.51
N ARG A 504 4.82 -13.67 10.39
CA ARG A 504 6.05 -14.02 9.67
C ARG A 504 7.30 -13.79 10.49
N GLU A 505 7.34 -12.73 11.31
CA GLU A 505 8.46 -12.47 12.23
C GLU A 505 8.77 -13.69 13.12
N ARG A 506 7.74 -14.45 13.49
CA ARG A 506 7.90 -15.60 14.39
C ARG A 506 7.86 -16.96 13.70
N TYR A 507 7.08 -17.09 12.62
CA TYR A 507 6.77 -18.40 12.03
C TYR A 507 7.17 -18.54 10.56
N GLY A 508 7.87 -17.54 9.99
CA GLY A 508 8.34 -17.58 8.61
C GLY A 508 7.23 -17.93 7.60
N LEU A 509 7.52 -18.80 6.66
CA LEU A 509 6.53 -19.23 5.66
C LEU A 509 5.30 -19.94 6.26
N ARG A 510 5.42 -20.55 7.44
CA ARG A 510 4.29 -21.21 8.08
C ARG A 510 3.21 -20.24 8.58
N ALA A 511 3.54 -18.97 8.69
CA ALA A 511 2.65 -17.90 9.14
C ALA A 511 1.30 -17.89 8.41
N LEU A 512 1.28 -18.07 7.08
CA LEU A 512 0.04 -18.06 6.31
C LEU A 512 -0.92 -19.18 6.77
N ARG A 513 -0.41 -20.41 6.99
CA ARG A 513 -1.25 -21.51 7.50
C ARG A 513 -1.87 -21.17 8.86
N LEU A 514 -1.04 -20.63 9.76
CA LEU A 514 -1.47 -20.29 11.12
C LEU A 514 -2.48 -19.14 11.10
N GLY A 515 -2.26 -18.15 10.23
CA GLY A 515 -3.19 -17.03 10.03
C GLY A 515 -4.56 -17.48 9.49
N LEU A 516 -4.58 -18.36 8.50
CA LEU A 516 -5.82 -18.92 7.95
C LEU A 516 -6.61 -19.70 9.00
N LEU A 517 -5.94 -20.50 9.84
CA LEU A 517 -6.57 -21.22 10.94
C LEU A 517 -7.15 -20.23 11.97
N GLU A 518 -6.39 -19.22 12.37
CA GLU A 518 -6.83 -18.20 13.32
C GLU A 518 -8.02 -17.40 12.78
N ALA A 519 -8.01 -17.03 11.49
CA ALA A 519 -9.13 -16.37 10.84
C ALA A 519 -10.41 -17.23 10.89
N GLY A 520 -10.29 -18.53 10.63
CA GLY A 520 -11.41 -19.47 10.75
C GLY A 520 -11.96 -19.57 12.18
N HIS A 521 -11.09 -19.57 13.18
CA HIS A 521 -11.50 -19.59 14.60
C HIS A 521 -12.26 -18.32 15.00
N LEU A 522 -11.75 -17.13 14.61
CA LEU A 522 -12.44 -15.86 14.88
C LEU A 522 -13.77 -15.78 14.13
N ALA A 523 -13.80 -16.21 12.87
CA ALA A 523 -15.03 -16.25 12.08
C ALA A 523 -16.09 -17.12 12.76
N GLN A 524 -15.71 -18.32 13.24
CA GLN A 524 -16.64 -19.20 13.98
C GLN A 524 -17.13 -18.53 15.28
N SER A 525 -16.27 -17.86 16.04
CA SER A 525 -16.69 -17.10 17.23
C SER A 525 -17.72 -16.02 16.88
N LEU A 526 -17.51 -15.28 15.79
CA LEU A 526 -18.47 -14.27 15.30
C LEU A 526 -19.80 -14.90 14.92
N LEU A 527 -19.80 -16.03 14.19
CA LEU A 527 -21.01 -16.72 13.75
C LEU A 527 -21.82 -17.24 14.94
N LEU A 528 -21.17 -17.81 15.95
CA LEU A 528 -21.85 -18.29 17.16
C LEU A 528 -22.42 -17.13 17.98
N THR A 529 -21.66 -16.07 18.17
CA THR A 529 -22.10 -14.87 18.89
C THR A 529 -23.27 -14.19 18.17
N ALA A 530 -23.20 -14.05 16.84
CA ALA A 530 -24.31 -13.52 16.03
C ALA A 530 -25.57 -14.39 16.18
N THR A 531 -25.43 -15.71 16.17
CA THR A 531 -26.53 -16.65 16.36
C THR A 531 -27.17 -16.47 17.75
N ALA A 532 -26.36 -16.35 18.81
CA ALA A 532 -26.86 -16.10 20.17
C ALA A 532 -27.61 -14.75 20.26
N LEU A 533 -27.15 -13.73 19.53
CA LEU A 533 -27.79 -12.42 19.46
C LEU A 533 -28.98 -12.37 18.48
N ARG A 534 -29.34 -13.49 17.84
CA ARG A 534 -30.36 -13.56 16.78
C ARG A 534 -30.09 -12.62 15.61
N LEU A 535 -28.81 -12.40 15.28
CA LEU A 535 -28.38 -11.67 14.11
C LEU A 535 -28.13 -12.63 12.95
N GLY A 536 -28.50 -12.18 11.75
CA GLY A 536 -28.15 -12.87 10.51
C GLY A 536 -26.74 -12.46 10.08
N THR A 537 -25.96 -13.44 9.66
CA THR A 537 -24.63 -13.23 9.05
C THR A 537 -24.20 -14.45 8.25
N THR A 538 -23.25 -14.25 7.34
CA THR A 538 -22.57 -15.31 6.60
C THR A 538 -21.13 -14.90 6.33
N THR A 539 -20.24 -15.87 6.21
CA THR A 539 -18.86 -15.64 5.76
C THR A 539 -18.78 -15.72 4.24
N LEU A 540 -18.41 -14.65 3.58
CA LEU A 540 -18.13 -14.62 2.15
C LEU A 540 -16.61 -14.75 1.96
N GLY A 541 -16.17 -15.88 1.39
CA GLY A 541 -14.77 -16.10 1.00
C GLY A 541 -14.53 -15.78 -0.47
N GLY A 542 -15.60 -15.64 -1.27
CA GLY A 542 -15.54 -15.22 -2.67
C GLY A 542 -15.85 -13.72 -2.79
N PHE A 543 -14.83 -12.91 -2.82
CA PHE A 543 -14.93 -11.46 -2.99
C PHE A 543 -13.81 -10.96 -3.90
N ARG A 544 -13.93 -9.73 -4.37
CA ARG A 544 -12.89 -9.07 -5.18
C ARG A 544 -11.82 -8.53 -4.25
N ASP A 545 -10.72 -9.27 -4.10
CA ASP A 545 -9.66 -9.01 -3.12
C ASP A 545 -9.13 -7.57 -3.19
N ASP A 546 -8.73 -7.12 -4.37
CA ASP A 546 -8.17 -5.78 -4.56
C ASP A 546 -9.13 -4.67 -4.16
N LEU A 547 -10.40 -4.79 -4.56
CA LEU A 547 -11.44 -3.83 -4.20
C LEU A 547 -11.73 -3.86 -2.69
N ALA A 548 -11.78 -5.05 -2.11
CA ALA A 548 -12.03 -5.22 -0.69
C ALA A 548 -10.91 -4.59 0.16
N HIS A 549 -9.64 -4.80 -0.19
CA HIS A 549 -8.53 -4.17 0.51
C HIS A 549 -8.60 -2.63 0.46
N GLU A 550 -8.97 -2.06 -0.70
CA GLU A 550 -9.16 -0.61 -0.81
C GLU A 550 -10.33 -0.11 0.08
N ILE A 551 -11.47 -0.80 0.05
CA ILE A 551 -12.67 -0.40 0.79
C ILE A 551 -12.45 -0.49 2.31
N PHE A 552 -11.82 -1.58 2.78
CA PHE A 552 -11.53 -1.78 4.18
C PHE A 552 -10.28 -1.04 4.67
N GLY A 553 -9.51 -0.41 3.79
CA GLY A 553 -8.27 0.28 4.14
C GLY A 553 -7.21 -0.67 4.69
N LEU A 554 -7.02 -1.82 4.05
CA LEU A 554 -6.06 -2.85 4.43
C LEU A 554 -4.84 -2.86 3.52
N ASP A 555 -3.70 -3.23 4.08
CA ASP A 555 -2.50 -3.54 3.32
C ASP A 555 -2.61 -4.96 2.75
N ASP A 556 -2.61 -5.08 1.42
CA ASP A 556 -2.82 -6.34 0.71
C ASP A 556 -1.67 -7.36 0.85
N LEU A 557 -0.48 -6.93 1.29
CA LEU A 557 0.67 -7.81 1.51
C LEU A 557 0.76 -8.34 2.94
N ASP A 558 0.51 -7.46 3.94
CA ASP A 558 0.66 -7.81 5.35
C ASP A 558 -0.67 -8.00 6.08
N GLN A 559 -1.77 -7.51 5.51
CA GLN A 559 -3.10 -7.60 6.10
C GLN A 559 -4.12 -8.23 5.13
N PRO A 560 -3.86 -9.42 4.56
CA PRO A 560 -4.78 -10.02 3.61
C PRO A 560 -6.14 -10.28 4.26
N LEU A 561 -7.19 -9.81 3.58
CA LEU A 561 -8.57 -10.06 3.98
C LEU A 561 -8.92 -11.54 3.76
N GLN A 562 -9.60 -12.15 4.71
CA GLN A 562 -9.98 -13.56 4.66
C GLN A 562 -11.47 -13.77 4.44
N TYR A 563 -12.28 -12.94 5.07
CA TYR A 563 -13.74 -13.00 4.96
C TYR A 563 -14.35 -11.59 4.93
N VAL A 564 -15.41 -11.47 4.16
CA VAL A 564 -16.39 -10.38 4.27
C VAL A 564 -17.63 -10.96 4.94
N LEU A 565 -18.08 -10.34 6.04
CA LEU A 565 -19.24 -10.78 6.80
C LEU A 565 -20.29 -9.65 6.83
N PRO A 566 -21.33 -9.69 6.01
CA PRO A 566 -22.51 -8.86 6.19
C PRO A 566 -23.25 -9.29 7.47
N VAL A 567 -23.70 -8.32 8.26
CA VAL A 567 -24.40 -8.55 9.53
C VAL A 567 -25.62 -7.66 9.60
N GLY A 568 -26.76 -8.21 9.99
CA GLY A 568 -27.99 -7.47 10.18
C GLY A 568 -29.05 -8.29 10.92
N ARG A 569 -30.22 -7.68 11.14
CA ARG A 569 -31.39 -8.40 11.61
C ARG A 569 -31.94 -9.24 10.47
N HIS A 570 -32.25 -10.48 10.73
CA HIS A 570 -32.90 -11.37 9.77
C HIS A 570 -34.37 -11.58 10.18
N PRO A 571 -35.34 -11.51 9.24
CA PRO A 571 -36.72 -11.86 9.55
C PRO A 571 -36.75 -13.26 10.17
N GLU A 572 -37.43 -13.40 11.32
CA GLU A 572 -37.54 -14.69 12.01
C GLU A 572 -38.17 -15.69 11.05
N LEU A 573 -37.42 -16.74 10.69
CA LEU A 573 -38.04 -17.94 10.17
C LEU A 573 -38.88 -18.54 11.30
N PRO A 574 -40.16 -18.87 11.07
CA PRO A 574 -40.95 -19.50 12.11
C PRO A 574 -40.23 -20.73 12.61
N VAL A 575 -40.16 -20.88 13.94
CA VAL A 575 -39.45 -21.94 14.69
C VAL A 575 -39.91 -23.36 14.27
N THR A 576 -41.01 -23.47 13.54
CA THR A 576 -41.60 -24.70 13.05
C THR A 576 -40.84 -25.41 11.93
N ASP A 577 -39.90 -24.77 11.26
CA ASP A 577 -39.18 -25.40 10.13
C ASP A 577 -37.77 -25.94 10.48
N MET A 578 -37.34 -25.81 11.73
CA MET A 578 -36.14 -26.51 12.18
C MET A 578 -36.51 -27.95 12.58
N ARG A 579 -36.78 -28.79 11.62
CA ARG A 579 -36.66 -30.24 11.82
C ARG A 579 -35.18 -30.52 12.00
N VAL A 580 -34.78 -30.86 13.23
CA VAL A 580 -33.53 -31.58 13.47
C VAL A 580 -33.60 -32.80 12.56
N ALA A 581 -32.70 -32.91 11.59
CA ALA A 581 -32.60 -34.14 10.82
C ALA A 581 -32.38 -35.27 11.84
N GLU A 582 -33.37 -36.12 12.02
CA GLU A 582 -33.22 -37.30 12.82
C GLU A 582 -32.08 -38.09 12.18
N ASP A 583 -31.04 -38.36 12.97
CA ASP A 583 -29.92 -39.21 12.62
C ASP A 583 -30.50 -40.52 12.07
N PRO A 584 -30.25 -40.89 10.79
CA PRO A 584 -30.66 -42.19 10.31
C PRO A 584 -29.82 -43.23 11.06
N ARG A 585 -30.36 -43.76 12.13
CA ARG A 585 -29.74 -44.91 12.81
C ARG A 585 -29.56 -45.99 11.77
N PRO A 586 -28.36 -46.58 11.64
CA PRO A 586 -28.17 -47.72 10.77
C PRO A 586 -29.06 -48.82 11.30
N GLY A 587 -30.12 -49.15 10.55
CA GLY A 587 -30.94 -50.31 10.76
C GLY A 587 -30.10 -51.57 10.59
N GLY A 588 -30.25 -52.46 11.48
CA GLY A 588 -29.72 -53.74 11.79
C GLY A 588 -28.97 -54.58 10.77
#